data_eb3d665381b8a8b0842e1f253d61a307
#
_entry.id   eb3d665381b8a8b0842e1f253d61a307
#
_cell.length_a   1.000
_cell.length_b   1.000
_cell.length_c   1.000
_cell.angle_alpha   90.00
_cell.angle_beta   90.00
_cell.angle_gamma   90.00
#
_symmetry.space_group_name_H-M   'P 1'
#
loop_
_entity.id
_entity.type
_entity.pdbx_description
1 polymer ?
#
loop_
_entity_poly.entity_id
_entity_poly.type
_entity_poly.pdbx_seq_one_letter_code
_entity_poly.pdbx_strand_id
1 'polypeptide(L)'
;MQLLTTAPLHYHISQKIALLLFLFLVIGIQTELKAQDEFHVHSFSYTDIHMHACIKPYNSRHTGNYSIWEQIDHHCEGDMSNLFLNGSKEVPRTSQCHLEGLVKGNVQVAYLSLTPLEKGMMDAKLLNEKKKGLQTMACVSGVQSEKAVLKDETINYYEDLVNNIKYVEDGEKTPYYIAGKGYTYEVIRSGQHLKEVLADPLKIALILNIEGGHTLGHSLEPDDISHTLAYQNLYLNNLDRLKGLKPIQDGSIEVLEYPFLSMNINHFFWNGLGGHARTFSAAQNFIFGGKKGENEGLTDFGKKVIKRMLDKSEGRRIIVDIKHMSLDSRNWYFNYLRELRAKGDTVGIISSHSTVAGISKKSKAYQAKDNKSKNKNAYLNLWSISLCDEDVQEIHASKGIIGIMLDKYKLIGELGKKAIEETVEGSAQRRKLYAKIIWANIFECIDAVGKASAWDIIAIGSDFDGMIVPFETYPRSNEMPDMAQDLLDFLQNPEDIFDLFSKEDIQRLMFDLSPEDILKKVMHENGLNFAIRNLDACQPTKVVAGE
;
A
#
# COMPACT_ATOMS: atom_id res chain seq x y z
N MET A 1 -23.30 -96.36 9.26
CA MET A 1 -23.47 -95.31 10.28
C MET A 1 -22.19 -94.49 10.26
N GLN A 2 -22.15 -93.45 9.42
CA GLN A 2 -20.99 -92.55 9.26
C GLN A 2 -21.44 -91.15 9.63
N LEU A 3 -20.85 -90.63 10.68
CA LEU A 3 -20.99 -89.23 11.08
C LEU A 3 -20.03 -88.37 10.22
N LEU A 4 -20.61 -87.57 9.39
CA LEU A 4 -19.89 -86.50 8.66
C LEU A 4 -19.82 -85.26 9.55
N THR A 5 -18.63 -84.92 9.98
CA THR A 5 -18.31 -83.69 10.68
C THR A 5 -18.23 -82.55 9.70
N THR A 6 -19.17 -81.60 9.81
CA THR A 6 -19.13 -80.31 9.06
C THR A 6 -18.70 -79.20 9.99
N ALA A 7 -17.43 -78.77 9.89
CA ALA A 7 -16.90 -77.45 10.20
C ALA A 7 -15.42 -77.42 9.79
N PRO A 8 -14.90 -76.41 9.10
CA PRO A 8 -14.84 -75.02 9.51
C PRO A 8 -14.92 -74.02 8.35
N LEU A 9 -16.00 -73.93 7.64
CA LEU A 9 -16.08 -72.92 6.55
C LEU A 9 -16.49 -71.54 7.03
N HIS A 10 -17.19 -71.42 8.14
CA HIS A 10 -17.65 -70.15 8.68
C HIS A 10 -16.54 -69.29 9.34
N TYR A 11 -15.51 -69.95 9.88
CA TYR A 11 -14.45 -69.23 10.59
C TYR A 11 -13.51 -68.45 9.63
N HIS A 12 -13.26 -68.99 8.45
CA HIS A 12 -12.43 -68.33 7.43
C HIS A 12 -13.11 -67.14 6.72
N ILE A 13 -14.46 -67.16 6.63
CA ILE A 13 -15.21 -66.05 6.03
C ILE A 13 -15.26 -64.87 6.99
N SER A 14 -15.44 -65.11 8.28
CA SER A 14 -15.47 -64.06 9.30
C SER A 14 -14.10 -63.35 9.45
N GLN A 15 -13.00 -64.06 9.35
CA GLN A 15 -11.65 -63.47 9.38
C GLN A 15 -11.33 -62.61 8.13
N LYS A 16 -11.79 -63.06 6.96
CA LYS A 16 -11.60 -62.25 5.72
C LYS A 16 -12.46 -61.00 5.73
N ILE A 17 -13.67 -61.06 6.26
CA ILE A 17 -14.55 -59.88 6.41
C ILE A 17 -13.99 -58.93 7.46
N ALA A 18 -13.47 -59.43 8.60
CA ALA A 18 -12.81 -58.60 9.62
C ALA A 18 -11.54 -57.95 9.10
N LEU A 19 -10.75 -58.65 8.27
CA LEU A 19 -9.56 -58.10 7.63
C LEU A 19 -9.91 -57.03 6.59
N LEU A 20 -10.95 -57.21 5.79
CA LEU A 20 -11.46 -56.24 4.85
C LEU A 20 -11.98 -54.98 5.56
N LEU A 21 -12.78 -55.15 6.62
CA LEU A 21 -13.24 -54.02 7.44
C LEU A 21 -12.11 -53.28 8.12
N PHE A 22 -11.07 -53.99 8.61
CA PHE A 22 -9.87 -53.37 9.17
C PHE A 22 -9.06 -52.63 8.09
N LEU A 23 -8.94 -53.17 6.88
CA LEU A 23 -8.33 -52.49 5.73
C LEU A 23 -9.12 -51.24 5.32
N PHE A 24 -10.45 -51.32 5.26
CA PHE A 24 -11.27 -50.13 5.00
C PHE A 24 -11.20 -49.10 6.10
N LEU A 25 -11.08 -49.51 7.38
CA LEU A 25 -10.89 -48.60 8.51
C LEU A 25 -9.48 -47.92 8.44
N VAL A 26 -8.45 -48.69 8.13
CA VAL A 26 -7.08 -48.17 7.98
C VAL A 26 -6.95 -47.27 6.75
N ILE A 27 -7.60 -47.59 5.63
CA ILE A 27 -7.65 -46.74 4.44
C ILE A 27 -8.50 -45.47 4.74
N GLY A 28 -9.63 -45.62 5.45
CA GLY A 28 -10.44 -44.49 5.90
C GLY A 28 -9.70 -43.58 6.85
N ILE A 29 -8.95 -44.13 7.81
CA ILE A 29 -8.10 -43.36 8.73
C ILE A 29 -6.91 -42.76 7.99
N GLN A 30 -6.31 -43.41 6.98
CA GLN A 30 -5.26 -42.82 6.15
C GLN A 30 -5.78 -41.76 5.16
N THR A 31 -7.04 -41.84 4.75
CA THR A 31 -7.69 -40.77 3.97
C THR A 31 -8.13 -39.61 4.86
N GLU A 32 -8.53 -39.83 6.10
CA GLU A 32 -8.78 -38.77 7.07
C GLU A 32 -7.47 -38.16 7.62
N LEU A 33 -6.39 -38.96 7.76
CA LEU A 33 -5.05 -38.43 8.13
C LEU A 33 -4.30 -37.79 6.97
N LYS A 34 -4.79 -37.93 5.72
CA LYS A 34 -4.31 -37.17 4.55
C LYS A 34 -5.19 -35.98 4.18
N ALA A 35 -6.30 -35.76 4.84
CA ALA A 35 -6.91 -34.46 4.96
C ALA A 35 -6.17 -33.66 6.07
N GLN A 36 -4.85 -33.57 6.02
CA GLN A 36 -4.15 -32.39 6.47
C GLN A 36 -4.76 -31.26 5.64
N ASP A 37 -5.39 -30.31 6.32
CA ASP A 37 -6.02 -29.16 5.70
C ASP A 37 -5.14 -28.66 4.58
N GLU A 38 -5.55 -28.93 3.34
CA GLU A 38 -4.87 -28.39 2.17
C GLU A 38 -4.95 -26.87 2.32
N PHE A 39 -3.81 -26.21 2.41
CA PHE A 39 -3.80 -24.78 2.65
C PHE A 39 -4.49 -24.07 1.48
N HIS A 40 -5.56 -23.38 1.78
CA HIS A 40 -6.30 -22.59 0.79
C HIS A 40 -6.01 -21.12 1.02
N VAL A 41 -5.65 -20.39 -0.03
CA VAL A 41 -5.43 -18.93 0.03
C VAL A 41 -6.65 -18.17 0.54
N HIS A 42 -7.84 -18.74 0.47
CA HIS A 42 -9.06 -18.20 1.05
C HIS A 42 -9.26 -18.49 2.55
N SER A 43 -8.37 -19.25 3.19
CA SER A 43 -8.51 -19.62 4.61
C SER A 43 -8.17 -18.48 5.58
N PHE A 44 -7.61 -17.38 5.10
CA PHE A 44 -7.31 -16.16 5.88
C PHE A 44 -7.66 -14.91 5.06
N SER A 45 -7.94 -13.81 5.75
CA SER A 45 -8.19 -12.52 5.11
C SER A 45 -6.88 -11.83 4.75
N TYR A 46 -6.95 -10.82 3.87
CA TYR A 46 -5.79 -10.03 3.44
C TYR A 46 -5.76 -8.65 4.10
N THR A 47 -4.56 -8.09 4.12
CA THR A 47 -4.29 -6.72 4.55
C THR A 47 -3.58 -5.98 3.42
N ASP A 48 -4.13 -4.85 3.01
CA ASP A 48 -3.49 -3.93 2.08
C ASP A 48 -3.10 -2.65 2.83
N ILE A 49 -1.80 -2.33 2.86
CA ILE A 49 -1.29 -1.22 3.68
C ILE A 49 -1.27 0.14 2.96
N HIS A 50 -1.80 0.22 1.74
CA HIS A 50 -1.97 1.49 1.03
C HIS A 50 -2.94 1.39 -0.14
N MET A 51 -4.06 2.10 -0.07
CA MET A 51 -5.01 2.22 -1.16
C MET A 51 -5.85 3.50 -1.05
N HIS A 52 -6.54 3.88 -2.14
CA HIS A 52 -7.29 5.12 -2.26
C HIS A 52 -8.78 4.92 -2.53
N ALA A 53 -9.46 4.07 -1.75
CA ALA A 53 -10.87 3.73 -1.95
C ALA A 53 -11.82 4.96 -1.98
N CYS A 54 -11.37 6.11 -1.47
CA CYS A 54 -12.17 7.34 -1.44
C CYS A 54 -11.97 8.25 -2.67
N ILE A 55 -10.87 8.15 -3.42
CA ILE A 55 -10.58 9.15 -4.47
C ILE A 55 -11.73 9.27 -5.47
N LYS A 56 -12.16 8.16 -6.07
CA LYS A 56 -13.20 8.19 -7.10
C LYS A 56 -14.57 8.55 -6.53
N PRO A 57 -15.13 7.88 -5.51
CA PRO A 57 -16.46 8.18 -5.02
C PRO A 57 -16.54 9.58 -4.39
N TYR A 58 -15.56 10.01 -3.62
CA TYR A 58 -15.55 11.33 -3.01
C TYR A 58 -15.50 12.44 -4.05
N ASN A 59 -14.64 12.34 -5.06
CA ASN A 59 -14.54 13.34 -6.12
C ASN A 59 -15.74 13.35 -7.07
N SER A 60 -16.44 12.22 -7.20
CA SER A 60 -17.63 12.08 -8.04
C SER A 60 -18.94 12.45 -7.36
N ARG A 61 -18.93 12.78 -6.05
CA ARG A 61 -20.13 13.09 -5.26
C ARG A 61 -21.01 14.22 -5.82
N HIS A 62 -20.47 15.00 -6.72
CA HIS A 62 -21.18 16.11 -7.36
C HIS A 62 -21.98 15.69 -8.59
N THR A 63 -21.69 14.50 -9.13
CA THR A 63 -22.44 13.91 -10.26
C THR A 63 -23.48 12.89 -9.78
N GLY A 64 -23.37 12.42 -8.54
CA GLY A 64 -24.27 11.46 -7.91
C GLY A 64 -23.89 11.21 -6.45
N ASN A 65 -24.77 10.55 -5.71
CA ASN A 65 -24.50 10.10 -4.34
C ASN A 65 -23.75 8.77 -4.36
N TYR A 66 -22.48 8.82 -4.71
CA TYR A 66 -21.65 7.60 -4.74
C TYR A 66 -21.21 7.20 -3.34
N SER A 67 -21.38 5.93 -3.04
CA SER A 67 -20.90 5.28 -1.82
C SER A 67 -19.47 4.75 -2.03
N ILE A 68 -18.68 4.74 -0.98
CA ILE A 68 -17.36 4.07 -0.97
C ILE A 68 -17.46 2.55 -1.26
N TRP A 69 -18.66 1.98 -1.14
CA TRP A 69 -18.95 0.58 -1.46
C TRP A 69 -19.04 0.31 -2.96
N GLU A 70 -19.38 1.30 -3.75
CA GLU A 70 -19.77 1.12 -5.15
C GLU A 70 -18.57 1.22 -6.10
N GLN A 71 -18.57 0.36 -7.10
CA GLN A 71 -17.64 0.51 -8.22
C GLN A 71 -18.06 1.69 -9.08
N ILE A 72 -17.15 2.62 -9.30
CA ILE A 72 -17.37 3.77 -10.15
C ILE A 72 -16.56 3.60 -11.43
N ASP A 73 -17.20 3.87 -12.56
CA ASP A 73 -16.57 3.92 -13.87
C ASP A 73 -16.67 5.34 -14.44
N HIS A 74 -15.53 5.98 -14.62
CA HIS A 74 -15.48 7.32 -15.17
C HIS A 74 -15.42 7.27 -16.69
N HIS A 75 -16.43 7.86 -17.32
CA HIS A 75 -16.41 8.05 -18.76
C HIS A 75 -15.60 9.31 -19.11
N CYS A 76 -14.61 9.14 -19.99
CA CYS A 76 -13.84 10.25 -20.50
C CYS A 76 -14.53 10.87 -21.70
N GLU A 77 -14.97 12.11 -21.58
CA GLU A 77 -15.41 12.90 -22.72
C GLU A 77 -14.20 13.35 -23.54
N GLY A 78 -14.23 13.09 -24.86
CA GLY A 78 -13.25 13.57 -25.82
C GLY A 78 -12.23 12.53 -26.26
N ASP A 79 -11.58 12.86 -27.37
CA ASP A 79 -10.52 12.02 -27.94
C ASP A 79 -9.23 12.08 -27.09
N MET A 80 -9.06 11.09 -26.24
CA MET A 80 -7.84 10.88 -25.44
C MET A 80 -6.67 10.37 -26.29
N SER A 81 -6.80 10.37 -27.60
CA SER A 81 -5.80 9.84 -28.55
C SER A 81 -4.50 10.65 -28.62
N ASN A 82 -4.42 11.78 -27.95
CA ASN A 82 -3.26 12.67 -28.02
C ASN A 82 -2.05 12.13 -27.28
N LEU A 83 -0.92 12.22 -27.95
CA LEU A 83 0.42 11.69 -27.75
C LEU A 83 1.01 11.78 -26.31
N PHE A 84 0.47 12.67 -25.49
CA PHE A 84 1.00 12.96 -24.14
C PHE A 84 0.46 12.05 -23.04
N LEU A 85 -0.57 11.26 -23.33
CA LEU A 85 -1.33 10.49 -22.35
C LEU A 85 -1.20 8.98 -22.52
N ASN A 86 -0.22 8.50 -23.30
CA ASN A 86 -0.08 7.04 -23.52
C ASN A 86 0.05 6.26 -22.20
N GLY A 87 0.76 6.78 -21.19
CA GLY A 87 0.80 6.18 -19.87
C GLY A 87 -0.50 6.32 -19.07
N SER A 88 -1.27 7.40 -19.27
CA SER A 88 -2.56 7.59 -18.58
C SER A 88 -3.72 6.80 -19.19
N LYS A 89 -3.58 6.30 -20.42
CA LYS A 89 -4.59 5.41 -21.04
C LYS A 89 -4.71 4.07 -20.32
N GLU A 90 -3.62 3.60 -19.72
CA GLU A 90 -3.57 2.34 -18.98
C GLU A 90 -3.98 2.50 -17.52
N VAL A 91 -4.09 3.74 -17.00
CA VAL A 91 -4.60 3.97 -15.65
C VAL A 91 -6.10 3.68 -15.64
N PRO A 92 -6.58 2.80 -14.74
CA PRO A 92 -7.98 2.42 -14.70
C PRO A 92 -8.90 3.59 -14.38
N ARG A 93 -9.98 3.70 -15.11
CA ARG A 93 -11.08 4.65 -14.88
C ARG A 93 -12.09 4.08 -13.89
N THR A 94 -12.20 2.77 -13.88
CA THR A 94 -13.02 1.99 -12.96
C THR A 94 -12.33 1.88 -11.61
N SER A 95 -13.10 1.95 -10.51
CA SER A 95 -12.59 1.77 -9.16
C SER A 95 -11.84 0.44 -9.00
N GLN A 96 -10.67 0.50 -8.37
CA GLN A 96 -9.84 -0.67 -8.13
C GLN A 96 -10.02 -1.26 -6.72
N CYS A 97 -10.41 -0.43 -5.74
CA CYS A 97 -10.47 -0.81 -4.33
C CYS A 97 -11.74 -0.33 -3.60
N HIS A 98 -12.88 -0.22 -4.29
CA HIS A 98 -14.18 -0.01 -3.64
C HIS A 98 -14.49 -1.13 -2.64
N LEU A 99 -15.24 -0.85 -1.56
CA LEU A 99 -15.35 -1.80 -0.43
C LEU A 99 -16.05 -3.11 -0.79
N GLU A 100 -17.01 -3.13 -1.72
CA GLU A 100 -17.57 -4.38 -2.26
C GLU A 100 -16.47 -5.23 -2.92
N GLY A 101 -15.51 -4.59 -3.61
CA GLY A 101 -14.35 -5.26 -4.18
C GLY A 101 -13.42 -5.83 -3.11
N LEU A 102 -13.22 -5.13 -1.98
CA LEU A 102 -12.45 -5.64 -0.85
C LEU A 102 -13.09 -6.90 -0.26
N VAL A 103 -14.42 -6.89 -0.07
CA VAL A 103 -15.15 -8.08 0.40
C VAL A 103 -14.95 -9.26 -0.54
N LYS A 104 -15.12 -9.06 -1.85
CA LYS A 104 -14.92 -10.11 -2.87
C LYS A 104 -13.48 -10.61 -2.92
N GLY A 105 -12.53 -9.73 -2.71
CA GLY A 105 -11.10 -10.03 -2.65
C GLY A 105 -10.61 -10.50 -1.28
N ASN A 106 -11.49 -10.73 -0.32
CA ASN A 106 -11.16 -11.16 1.06
C ASN A 106 -10.19 -10.20 1.78
N VAL A 107 -10.21 -8.91 1.44
CA VAL A 107 -9.39 -7.87 2.11
C VAL A 107 -10.19 -7.32 3.29
N GLN A 108 -9.80 -7.67 4.50
CA GLN A 108 -10.51 -7.26 5.72
C GLN A 108 -9.84 -6.07 6.42
N VAL A 109 -8.56 -5.82 6.17
CA VAL A 109 -7.82 -4.67 6.69
C VAL A 109 -7.30 -3.83 5.54
N ALA A 110 -7.67 -2.56 5.50
CA ALA A 110 -7.23 -1.62 4.48
C ALA A 110 -6.67 -0.34 5.12
N TYR A 111 -5.46 0.06 4.73
CA TYR A 111 -4.92 1.36 5.08
C TYR A 111 -5.40 2.35 4.02
N LEU A 112 -6.40 3.12 4.42
CA LEU A 112 -7.05 4.10 3.56
C LEU A 112 -6.22 5.38 3.53
N SER A 113 -5.55 5.63 2.42
CA SER A 113 -4.77 6.84 2.20
C SER A 113 -5.65 7.95 1.64
N LEU A 114 -5.78 9.03 2.42
CA LEU A 114 -6.50 10.23 2.03
C LEU A 114 -5.51 11.22 1.41
N THR A 115 -5.79 11.67 0.19
CA THR A 115 -4.95 12.61 -0.55
C THR A 115 -5.80 13.61 -1.32
N PRO A 116 -5.86 14.87 -0.91
CA PRO A 116 -6.31 15.95 -1.77
C PRO A 116 -5.44 16.04 -3.02
N LEU A 117 -6.06 16.16 -4.18
CA LEU A 117 -5.34 16.16 -5.45
C LEU A 117 -4.47 17.40 -5.60
N GLU A 118 -3.18 17.20 -5.86
CA GLU A 118 -2.24 18.29 -6.03
C GLU A 118 -2.54 19.12 -7.28
N LYS A 119 -2.55 20.44 -7.14
CA LYS A 119 -2.77 21.39 -8.24
C LYS A 119 -1.81 21.14 -9.42
N GLY A 120 -0.55 20.75 -9.14
CA GLY A 120 0.43 20.44 -10.16
C GLY A 120 0.02 19.34 -11.13
N MET A 121 -0.82 18.39 -10.70
CA MET A 121 -1.38 17.37 -11.59
C MET A 121 -2.41 17.95 -12.57
N MET A 122 -3.09 19.02 -12.17
CA MET A 122 -4.14 19.67 -12.95
C MET A 122 -3.59 20.79 -13.85
N ASP A 123 -2.41 21.35 -13.49
CA ASP A 123 -1.76 22.47 -14.18
C ASP A 123 -0.72 21.96 -15.19
N ALA A 124 -1.14 21.30 -16.26
CA ALA A 124 -0.24 20.93 -17.35
C ALA A 124 0.28 22.16 -18.09
N LYS A 125 1.48 22.64 -17.71
CA LYS A 125 2.07 23.93 -18.16
C LYS A 125 2.31 24.01 -19.66
N LEU A 126 2.47 22.87 -20.34
CA LEU A 126 3.00 22.84 -21.71
C LEU A 126 1.99 23.15 -22.79
N LEU A 127 0.69 23.04 -22.54
CA LEU A 127 -0.28 22.95 -23.61
C LEU A 127 -1.15 24.21 -23.80
N ASN A 128 -0.94 25.27 -23.02
CA ASN A 128 -1.93 26.37 -22.95
C ASN A 128 -3.37 25.85 -22.72
N GLU A 129 -3.51 24.57 -22.42
CA GLU A 129 -4.73 23.81 -22.34
C GLU A 129 -4.91 23.27 -20.92
N LYS A 130 -5.03 24.17 -19.91
CA LYS A 130 -5.50 23.82 -18.57
C LYS A 130 -6.70 22.84 -18.64
N LYS A 131 -7.51 22.99 -19.69
CA LYS A 131 -8.67 22.14 -19.97
C LYS A 131 -8.32 20.67 -20.19
N LYS A 132 -7.22 20.32 -20.87
CA LYS A 132 -6.87 18.91 -21.14
C LYS A 132 -6.28 18.20 -19.90
N GLY A 133 -5.46 18.89 -19.12
CA GLY A 133 -4.96 18.36 -17.83
C GLY A 133 -6.13 18.04 -16.90
N LEU A 134 -7.09 18.96 -16.78
CA LEU A 134 -8.31 18.77 -16.00
C LEU A 134 -9.17 17.61 -16.50
N GLN A 135 -9.40 17.53 -17.83
CA GLN A 135 -10.17 16.44 -18.42
C GLN A 135 -9.52 15.07 -18.13
N THR A 136 -8.19 15.01 -18.17
CA THR A 136 -7.46 13.78 -17.81
C THR A 136 -7.64 13.45 -16.35
N MET A 137 -7.47 14.42 -15.46
CA MET A 137 -7.65 14.20 -14.02
C MET A 137 -9.10 13.86 -13.68
N ALA A 138 -10.07 14.53 -14.30
CA ALA A 138 -11.48 14.18 -14.16
C ALA A 138 -11.75 12.72 -14.55
N CYS A 139 -11.11 12.26 -15.61
CA CYS A 139 -11.26 10.92 -16.14
C CYS A 139 -10.71 9.83 -15.22
N VAL A 140 -9.56 10.07 -14.58
CA VAL A 140 -8.89 9.05 -13.72
C VAL A 140 -9.27 9.15 -12.26
N SER A 141 -9.68 10.32 -11.76
CA SER A 141 -9.97 10.56 -10.34
C SER A 141 -11.41 10.97 -10.03
N GLY A 142 -12.21 11.32 -11.06
CA GLY A 142 -13.58 11.82 -10.88
C GLY A 142 -13.69 13.30 -10.54
N VAL A 143 -12.60 14.04 -10.47
CA VAL A 143 -12.66 15.50 -10.27
C VAL A 143 -13.37 16.16 -11.43
N GLN A 144 -14.46 16.89 -11.17
CA GLN A 144 -15.19 17.60 -12.23
C GLN A 144 -14.38 18.75 -12.80
N SER A 145 -14.30 18.80 -14.15
CA SER A 145 -13.63 19.86 -14.90
C SER A 145 -14.25 21.26 -14.68
N GLU A 146 -15.50 21.33 -14.27
CA GLU A 146 -16.26 22.58 -14.07
C GLU A 146 -16.08 23.18 -12.68
N LYS A 147 -15.62 22.39 -11.72
CA LYS A 147 -15.43 22.91 -10.38
C LYS A 147 -14.09 23.60 -10.23
N ALA A 148 -14.15 24.84 -10.34
CA ALA A 148 -13.63 25.89 -9.46
C ALA A 148 -12.21 25.72 -8.90
N VAL A 149 -11.65 24.51 -8.90
CA VAL A 149 -10.27 24.22 -8.49
C VAL A 149 -9.25 25.02 -9.30
N LEU A 150 -9.63 25.47 -10.51
CA LEU A 150 -8.81 26.34 -11.34
C LEU A 150 -9.33 27.79 -11.43
N LYS A 151 -10.49 28.10 -10.89
CA LYS A 151 -10.95 29.49 -10.79
C LYS A 151 -10.42 30.18 -9.54
N ASP A 152 -10.20 29.43 -8.47
CA ASP A 152 -9.51 29.91 -7.29
C ASP A 152 -8.01 29.70 -7.46
N GLU A 153 -7.23 30.74 -7.31
CA GLU A 153 -5.77 30.68 -7.30
C GLU A 153 -5.25 29.84 -6.12
N THR A 154 -6.10 29.58 -5.12
CA THR A 154 -5.77 28.87 -3.89
C THR A 154 -6.73 27.72 -3.63
N ILE A 155 -6.20 26.49 -3.53
CA ILE A 155 -6.93 25.32 -3.05
C ILE A 155 -6.61 25.12 -1.58
N ASN A 156 -7.64 24.99 -0.74
CA ASN A 156 -7.48 24.63 0.66
C ASN A 156 -7.43 23.09 0.78
N TYR A 157 -6.24 22.53 0.77
CA TYR A 157 -6.04 21.07 0.85
C TYR A 157 -6.48 20.51 2.21
N TYR A 158 -6.30 21.26 3.29
CA TYR A 158 -6.71 20.80 4.61
C TYR A 158 -8.24 20.69 4.73
N GLU A 159 -8.97 21.65 4.20
CA GLU A 159 -10.42 21.61 4.15
C GLU A 159 -10.93 20.43 3.30
N ASP A 160 -10.29 20.17 2.16
CA ASP A 160 -10.61 19.03 1.32
C ASP A 160 -10.33 17.70 2.05
N LEU A 161 -9.22 17.59 2.78
CA LEU A 161 -8.92 16.44 3.64
C LEU A 161 -10.02 16.23 4.70
N VAL A 162 -10.43 17.30 5.41
CA VAL A 162 -11.50 17.23 6.43
C VAL A 162 -12.82 16.77 5.82
N ASN A 163 -13.17 17.28 4.64
CA ASN A 163 -14.38 16.86 3.93
C ASN A 163 -14.31 15.39 3.48
N ASN A 164 -13.12 14.91 3.11
CA ASN A 164 -12.89 13.50 2.76
C ASN A 164 -13.06 12.59 3.99
N ILE A 165 -12.55 13.03 5.15
CA ILE A 165 -12.76 12.32 6.43
C ILE A 165 -14.26 12.22 6.75
N LYS A 166 -15.00 13.33 6.67
CA LYS A 166 -16.46 13.34 6.90
C LYS A 166 -17.20 12.40 5.96
N TYR A 167 -16.80 12.35 4.70
CA TYR A 167 -17.38 11.40 3.74
C TYR A 167 -17.18 9.94 4.18
N VAL A 168 -16.03 9.60 4.77
CA VAL A 168 -15.79 8.25 5.32
C VAL A 168 -16.61 8.03 6.59
N GLU A 169 -16.70 9.03 7.48
CA GLU A 169 -17.49 8.95 8.72
C GLU A 169 -18.98 8.72 8.45
N ASP A 170 -19.55 9.45 7.50
CA ASP A 170 -20.98 9.41 7.20
C ASP A 170 -21.47 8.01 6.79
N GLY A 171 -20.61 7.17 6.24
CA GLY A 171 -20.91 5.80 5.86
C GLY A 171 -20.50 4.74 6.88
N GLU A 172 -19.77 5.11 7.96
CA GLU A 172 -19.28 4.17 8.97
C GLU A 172 -20.45 3.42 9.64
N LYS A 173 -20.32 2.10 9.82
CA LYS A 173 -21.31 1.21 10.46
C LYS A 173 -22.66 1.11 9.74
N THR A 174 -22.82 1.75 8.59
CA THR A 174 -24.02 1.61 7.76
C THR A 174 -23.94 0.30 6.98
N PRO A 175 -24.91 -0.64 7.12
CA PRO A 175 -24.84 -1.91 6.41
C PRO A 175 -24.98 -1.74 4.90
N TYR A 176 -24.10 -2.37 4.15
CA TYR A 176 -24.20 -2.57 2.71
C TYR A 176 -24.40 -4.06 2.39
N TYR A 177 -25.38 -4.39 1.57
CA TYR A 177 -25.79 -5.78 1.37
C TYR A 177 -25.14 -6.38 0.13
N ILE A 178 -24.33 -7.43 0.34
CA ILE A 178 -23.70 -8.23 -0.72
C ILE A 178 -24.21 -9.68 -0.57
N ALA A 179 -24.86 -10.21 -1.60
CA ALA A 179 -25.44 -11.56 -1.59
C ALA A 179 -26.30 -11.86 -0.33
N GLY A 180 -27.07 -10.87 0.13
CA GLY A 180 -27.97 -10.99 1.29
C GLY A 180 -27.29 -10.86 2.66
N LYS A 181 -25.97 -10.68 2.73
CA LYS A 181 -25.25 -10.42 3.98
C LYS A 181 -24.97 -8.91 4.11
N GLY A 182 -25.21 -8.36 5.30
CA GLY A 182 -24.94 -6.95 5.60
C GLY A 182 -23.50 -6.76 6.05
N TYR A 183 -22.69 -6.14 5.22
CA TYR A 183 -21.32 -5.77 5.54
C TYR A 183 -21.26 -4.33 6.04
N THR A 184 -20.33 -4.05 6.97
CA THR A 184 -20.03 -2.70 7.43
C THR A 184 -18.53 -2.44 7.38
N TYR A 185 -18.13 -1.19 7.54
CA TYR A 185 -16.74 -0.86 7.85
C TYR A 185 -16.67 -0.02 9.12
N GLU A 186 -15.52 -0.05 9.76
CA GLU A 186 -15.22 0.80 10.90
C GLU A 186 -13.84 1.45 10.72
N VAL A 187 -13.78 2.75 11.02
CA VAL A 187 -12.51 3.49 11.10
C VAL A 187 -11.81 3.15 12.42
N ILE A 188 -10.61 2.65 12.34
CA ILE A 188 -9.89 2.08 13.47
C ILE A 188 -9.29 3.17 14.37
N ARG A 189 -9.54 3.06 15.69
CA ARG A 189 -9.11 4.02 16.70
C ARG A 189 -7.93 3.57 17.56
N SER A 190 -7.71 2.24 17.67
CA SER A 190 -6.61 1.65 18.46
C SER A 190 -6.32 0.22 18.00
N GLY A 191 -5.20 -0.35 18.43
CA GLY A 191 -4.91 -1.77 18.17
C GLY A 191 -5.92 -2.72 18.80
N GLN A 192 -6.48 -2.36 19.96
CA GLN A 192 -7.54 -3.14 20.59
C GLN A 192 -8.84 -3.07 19.77
N HIS A 193 -9.24 -1.87 19.32
CA HIS A 193 -10.40 -1.71 18.43
C HIS A 193 -10.25 -2.49 17.12
N LEU A 194 -9.05 -2.51 16.54
CA LEU A 194 -8.78 -3.33 15.35
C LEU A 194 -9.08 -4.81 15.58
N LYS A 195 -8.62 -5.37 16.71
CA LYS A 195 -8.90 -6.78 17.07
C LYS A 195 -10.40 -7.06 17.27
N GLU A 196 -11.13 -6.12 17.86
CA GLU A 196 -12.58 -6.23 18.06
C GLU A 196 -13.34 -6.22 16.73
N VAL A 197 -12.96 -5.35 15.81
CA VAL A 197 -13.56 -5.29 14.46
C VAL A 197 -13.29 -6.57 13.69
N LEU A 198 -12.07 -7.11 13.74
CA LEU A 198 -11.68 -8.32 13.03
C LEU A 198 -12.32 -9.61 13.59
N ALA A 199 -12.90 -9.57 14.78
CA ALA A 199 -13.67 -10.70 15.31
C ALA A 199 -14.98 -10.95 14.54
N ASP A 200 -15.43 -9.96 13.73
CA ASP A 200 -16.61 -10.07 12.88
C ASP A 200 -16.17 -10.12 11.40
N PRO A 201 -16.36 -11.25 10.70
CA PRO A 201 -15.96 -11.39 9.30
C PRO A 201 -16.80 -10.54 8.32
N LEU A 202 -17.88 -9.91 8.79
CA LEU A 202 -18.71 -9.01 7.99
C LEU A 202 -18.26 -7.55 8.12
N LYS A 203 -17.14 -7.29 8.80
CA LYS A 203 -16.59 -5.95 8.98
C LYS A 203 -15.26 -5.78 8.24
N ILE A 204 -15.09 -4.59 7.66
CA ILE A 204 -13.82 -4.12 7.11
C ILE A 204 -13.22 -3.09 8.08
N ALA A 205 -11.96 -3.26 8.41
CA ALA A 205 -11.19 -2.33 9.22
C ALA A 205 -10.48 -1.31 8.32
N LEU A 206 -10.81 -0.02 8.44
CA LEU A 206 -10.16 1.08 7.73
C LEU A 206 -9.20 1.82 8.67
N ILE A 207 -7.91 1.82 8.32
CA ILE A 207 -6.86 2.54 9.05
C ILE A 207 -6.51 3.79 8.26
N LEU A 208 -6.72 4.97 8.85
CA LEU A 208 -6.50 6.23 8.13
C LEU A 208 -5.01 6.58 8.02
N ASN A 209 -4.62 6.98 6.82
CA ASN A 209 -3.33 7.55 6.49
C ASN A 209 -3.51 8.82 5.66
N ILE A 210 -2.47 9.65 5.58
CA ILE A 210 -2.48 10.84 4.75
C ILE A 210 -1.33 10.74 3.76
N GLU A 211 -1.64 10.92 2.47
CA GLU A 211 -0.61 10.95 1.46
C GLU A 211 -0.33 12.37 0.98
N GLY A 212 0.82 12.87 1.41
CA GLY A 212 1.36 14.17 1.05
C GLY A 212 1.19 15.26 2.10
N GLY A 213 2.31 15.84 2.56
CA GLY A 213 2.34 16.93 3.52
C GLY A 213 1.74 18.24 3.01
N HIS A 214 1.46 18.36 1.70
CA HIS A 214 0.69 19.47 1.13
C HIS A 214 -0.70 19.59 1.76
N THR A 215 -1.26 18.48 2.24
CA THR A 215 -2.56 18.41 2.92
C THR A 215 -2.67 19.29 4.16
N LEU A 216 -1.54 19.72 4.73
CA LEU A 216 -1.51 20.63 5.87
C LEU A 216 -1.76 22.09 5.50
N GLY A 217 -1.86 22.44 4.22
CA GLY A 217 -1.90 23.83 3.76
C GLY A 217 -2.78 24.11 2.55
N HIS A 218 -2.30 25.00 1.72
CA HIS A 218 -2.95 25.47 0.51
C HIS A 218 -2.06 25.30 -0.72
N SER A 219 -2.64 25.40 -1.91
CA SER A 219 -1.96 25.31 -3.21
C SER A 219 -1.20 26.59 -3.63
N LEU A 220 -0.82 27.44 -2.69
CA LEU A 220 -0.01 28.62 -3.00
C LEU A 220 1.39 28.24 -3.48
N GLU A 221 2.08 29.19 -4.13
CA GLU A 221 3.45 28.98 -4.59
C GLU A 221 4.35 28.56 -3.40
N PRO A 222 5.00 27.40 -3.46
CA PRO A 222 5.71 26.81 -2.32
C PRO A 222 6.87 27.64 -1.77
N ASP A 223 7.41 28.60 -2.55
CA ASP A 223 8.50 29.46 -2.09
C ASP A 223 8.03 30.41 -0.98
N ASP A 224 6.75 30.78 -0.97
CA ASP A 224 6.20 31.65 0.07
C ASP A 224 5.97 30.89 1.39
N ILE A 225 5.72 29.58 1.33
CA ILE A 225 5.38 28.75 2.49
C ILE A 225 6.57 28.61 3.45
N SER A 226 7.78 28.35 2.93
CA SER A 226 8.96 28.11 3.75
C SER A 226 9.49 29.36 4.46
N HIS A 227 9.11 30.55 3.98
CA HIS A 227 9.63 31.83 4.45
C HIS A 227 8.66 32.66 5.29
N THR A 228 7.35 32.34 5.25
CA THR A 228 6.33 33.13 5.94
C THR A 228 5.86 32.45 7.23
N LEU A 229 6.06 33.12 8.36
CA LEU A 229 5.67 32.60 9.68
C LEU A 229 4.16 32.24 9.75
N ALA A 230 3.32 33.01 9.08
CA ALA A 230 1.87 32.74 9.01
C ALA A 230 1.57 31.36 8.39
N TYR A 231 2.25 30.99 7.32
CA TYR A 231 2.09 29.67 6.69
C TYR A 231 2.65 28.54 7.54
N GLN A 232 3.82 28.74 8.16
CA GLN A 232 4.35 27.75 9.09
C GLN A 232 3.38 27.48 10.24
N ASN A 233 2.77 28.54 10.80
CA ASN A 233 1.76 28.39 11.85
C ASN A 233 0.50 27.68 11.35
N LEU A 234 0.03 27.97 10.14
CA LEU A 234 -1.11 27.26 9.55
C LEU A 234 -0.83 25.74 9.46
N TYR A 235 0.30 25.34 8.91
CA TYR A 235 0.69 23.93 8.80
C TYR A 235 0.79 23.25 10.16
N LEU A 236 1.41 23.89 11.14
CA LEU A 236 1.55 23.33 12.49
C LEU A 236 0.20 23.25 13.20
N ASN A 237 -0.66 24.25 13.07
CA ASN A 237 -2.02 24.22 13.64
C ASN A 237 -2.85 23.08 13.03
N ASN A 238 -2.79 22.90 11.72
CA ASN A 238 -3.50 21.81 11.06
C ASN A 238 -2.94 20.44 11.47
N LEU A 239 -1.61 20.32 11.59
CA LEU A 239 -0.99 19.11 12.13
C LEU A 239 -1.43 18.83 13.57
N ASP A 240 -1.49 19.84 14.41
CA ASP A 240 -1.94 19.69 15.81
C ASP A 240 -3.40 19.19 15.88
N ARG A 241 -4.28 19.66 15.00
CA ARG A 241 -5.64 19.12 14.86
C ARG A 241 -5.65 17.64 14.50
N LEU A 242 -4.83 17.22 13.53
CA LEU A 242 -4.68 15.80 13.16
C LEU A 242 -4.14 14.96 14.32
N LYS A 243 -3.33 15.56 15.19
CA LYS A 243 -2.82 14.92 16.41
C LYS A 243 -3.82 14.88 17.57
N GLY A 244 -5.01 15.46 17.40
CA GLY A 244 -6.02 15.58 18.45
C GLY A 244 -5.76 16.70 19.46
N LEU A 245 -4.95 17.70 19.09
CA LEU A 245 -4.69 18.87 19.92
C LEU A 245 -5.55 20.05 19.47
N LYS A 246 -5.96 20.89 20.44
CA LYS A 246 -6.58 22.18 20.12
C LYS A 246 -5.49 23.16 19.71
N PRO A 247 -5.62 23.87 18.57
CA PRO A 247 -4.65 24.88 18.17
C PRO A 247 -4.59 26.03 19.19
N ILE A 248 -3.40 26.53 19.41
CA ILE A 248 -3.12 27.56 20.43
C ILE A 248 -3.80 28.92 20.10
N GLN A 249 -4.20 29.16 18.83
CA GLN A 249 -4.64 30.48 18.36
C GLN A 249 -6.06 30.56 17.81
N ASP A 250 -6.83 29.46 17.85
CA ASP A 250 -8.16 29.48 17.25
C ASP A 250 -9.15 28.69 18.11
N GLY A 251 -10.00 29.44 18.81
CA GLY A 251 -10.95 28.89 19.79
C GLY A 251 -12.14 28.13 19.19
N SER A 252 -12.18 27.88 17.88
CA SER A 252 -13.39 27.42 17.17
C SER A 252 -13.29 26.02 16.55
N ILE A 253 -12.24 25.19 16.81
CA ILE A 253 -11.95 24.05 15.96
C ILE A 253 -12.22 22.70 16.59
N GLU A 254 -12.99 21.94 15.85
CA GLU A 254 -13.22 20.51 16.03
C GLU A 254 -11.90 19.72 16.04
N VAL A 255 -11.65 18.99 17.10
CA VAL A 255 -10.57 18.02 17.19
C VAL A 255 -10.99 16.80 16.41
N LEU A 256 -10.17 16.34 15.48
CA LEU A 256 -10.43 15.10 14.76
C LEU A 256 -10.30 13.91 15.73
N GLU A 257 -11.38 13.14 15.86
CA GLU A 257 -11.41 12.00 16.79
C GLU A 257 -10.58 10.81 16.31
N TYR A 258 -10.36 10.69 15.00
CA TYR A 258 -9.68 9.54 14.39
C TYR A 258 -8.17 9.69 14.42
N PRO A 259 -7.44 8.63 14.82
CA PRO A 259 -6.00 8.62 14.70
C PRO A 259 -5.59 8.37 13.25
N PHE A 260 -4.66 9.18 12.74
CA PHE A 260 -3.92 8.86 11.54
C PHE A 260 -2.68 8.06 11.92
N LEU A 261 -2.48 6.90 11.28
CA LEU A 261 -1.32 6.07 11.57
C LEU A 261 -0.05 6.69 10.99
N SER A 262 -0.12 7.14 9.73
CA SER A 262 1.04 7.71 9.05
C SER A 262 0.68 8.86 8.10
N MET A 263 1.71 9.64 7.75
CA MET A 263 1.62 10.69 6.72
C MET A 263 2.92 10.76 5.93
N ASN A 264 2.81 10.85 4.60
CA ASN A 264 3.91 11.19 3.72
C ASN A 264 4.22 12.69 3.80
N ILE A 265 5.49 13.05 3.93
CA ILE A 265 5.92 14.47 3.93
C ILE A 265 5.87 15.04 2.50
N ASN A 266 6.22 14.23 1.53
CA ASN A 266 6.25 14.60 0.12
C ASN A 266 5.26 13.73 -0.67
N HIS A 267 4.86 14.21 -1.85
CA HIS A 267 4.15 13.44 -2.84
C HIS A 267 4.81 13.70 -4.21
N PHE A 268 4.09 14.19 -5.21
CA PHE A 268 4.65 14.35 -6.56
C PHE A 268 5.34 15.70 -6.80
N PHE A 269 4.98 16.73 -6.03
CA PHE A 269 5.45 18.09 -6.26
C PHE A 269 6.12 18.69 -5.02
N TRP A 270 6.91 19.75 -5.26
CA TRP A 270 7.48 20.55 -4.18
C TRP A 270 6.39 21.22 -3.34
N ASN A 271 6.41 20.98 -2.04
CA ASN A 271 5.43 21.49 -1.09
C ASN A 271 6.03 22.39 0.02
N GLY A 272 7.28 22.79 -0.12
CA GLY A 272 7.97 23.62 0.89
C GLY A 272 8.50 22.87 2.12
N LEU A 273 8.14 21.59 2.31
CA LEU A 273 8.64 20.78 3.42
C LEU A 273 9.93 20.04 3.07
N GLY A 274 10.08 19.63 1.82
CA GLY A 274 11.28 18.92 1.39
C GLY A 274 11.20 18.43 -0.04
N GLY A 275 12.31 17.90 -0.50
CA GLY A 275 12.44 17.34 -1.83
C GLY A 275 11.82 15.95 -1.95
N HIS A 276 11.12 15.74 -3.05
CA HIS A 276 10.53 14.45 -3.40
C HIS A 276 11.49 13.60 -4.25
N ALA A 277 11.28 12.30 -4.23
CA ALA A 277 11.98 11.38 -5.10
C ALA A 277 11.50 11.50 -6.56
N ARG A 278 12.34 11.09 -7.50
CA ARG A 278 11.93 11.03 -8.91
C ARG A 278 10.81 10.02 -9.10
N THR A 279 9.65 10.51 -9.53
CA THR A 279 8.45 9.71 -9.80
C THR A 279 8.07 9.73 -11.28
N PHE A 280 8.36 10.84 -11.97
CA PHE A 280 8.00 11.07 -13.36
C PHE A 280 9.15 10.77 -14.33
N SER A 281 8.80 10.30 -15.52
CA SER A 281 9.73 10.29 -16.66
C SER A 281 10.11 11.71 -17.07
N ALA A 282 11.16 11.87 -17.87
CA ALA A 282 11.56 13.18 -18.37
C ALA A 282 10.43 13.89 -19.14
N ALA A 283 9.63 13.14 -19.92
CA ALA A 283 8.51 13.68 -20.67
C ALA A 283 7.37 14.12 -19.72
N GLN A 284 7.03 13.32 -18.71
CA GLN A 284 6.03 13.69 -17.71
C GLN A 284 6.46 14.90 -16.87
N ASN A 285 7.73 14.95 -16.45
CA ASN A 285 8.29 16.11 -15.75
C ASN A 285 8.22 17.41 -16.58
N PHE A 286 8.40 17.29 -17.89
CA PHE A 286 8.27 18.44 -18.79
C PHE A 286 6.82 18.93 -18.87
N ILE A 287 5.85 18.00 -18.85
CA ILE A 287 4.40 18.33 -18.90
C ILE A 287 3.92 18.91 -17.57
N PHE A 288 4.18 18.25 -16.46
CA PHE A 288 3.63 18.59 -15.15
C PHE A 288 4.50 19.54 -14.34
N GLY A 289 5.73 19.82 -14.74
CA GLY A 289 6.64 20.70 -14.01
C GLY A 289 7.17 20.13 -12.69
N GLY A 290 7.16 18.80 -12.53
CA GLY A 290 7.55 18.10 -11.30
C GLY A 290 9.06 18.08 -11.00
N LYS A 291 9.87 18.91 -11.67
CA LYS A 291 11.33 18.95 -11.45
C LYS A 291 11.77 19.74 -10.22
N LYS A 292 10.95 20.70 -9.78
CA LYS A 292 11.27 21.52 -8.61
C LYS A 292 11.26 20.63 -7.37
N GLY A 293 12.33 20.64 -6.60
CA GLY A 293 12.50 19.82 -5.41
C GLY A 293 12.85 18.34 -5.67
N GLU A 294 12.92 17.89 -6.94
CA GLU A 294 13.29 16.51 -7.24
C GLU A 294 14.69 16.17 -6.70
N ASN A 295 14.75 15.21 -5.78
CA ASN A 295 15.96 14.74 -5.09
C ASN A 295 16.64 15.78 -4.16
N GLU A 296 15.98 16.87 -3.81
CA GLU A 296 16.44 17.77 -2.77
C GLU A 296 16.18 17.20 -1.37
N GLY A 297 16.86 17.74 -0.35
CA GLY A 297 16.66 17.36 1.05
C GLY A 297 15.45 18.05 1.69
N LEU A 298 15.22 17.74 2.98
CA LEU A 298 14.21 18.42 3.79
C LEU A 298 14.62 19.89 4.06
N THR A 299 13.64 20.78 4.00
CA THR A 299 13.81 22.14 4.51
C THR A 299 13.88 22.13 6.05
N ASP A 300 14.34 23.20 6.67
CA ASP A 300 14.32 23.31 8.13
C ASP A 300 12.90 23.32 8.69
N PHE A 301 11.96 23.86 7.92
CA PHE A 301 10.54 23.78 8.28
C PHE A 301 10.01 22.33 8.17
N GLY A 302 10.34 21.60 7.13
CA GLY A 302 9.97 20.17 7.00
C GLY A 302 10.53 19.31 8.14
N LYS A 303 11.78 19.58 8.56
CA LYS A 303 12.37 18.93 9.74
C LYS A 303 11.58 19.26 11.02
N LYS A 304 11.11 20.50 11.18
CA LYS A 304 10.26 20.93 12.30
C LYS A 304 8.90 20.20 12.29
N VAL A 305 8.28 20.09 11.12
CA VAL A 305 7.02 19.35 10.94
C VAL A 305 7.20 17.88 11.32
N ILE A 306 8.25 17.19 10.83
CA ILE A 306 8.53 15.79 11.19
C ILE A 306 8.71 15.63 12.70
N LYS A 307 9.48 16.50 13.34
CA LYS A 307 9.66 16.47 14.79
C LYS A 307 8.32 16.61 15.52
N ARG A 308 7.45 17.50 15.05
CA ARG A 308 6.11 17.70 15.62
C ARG A 308 5.20 16.48 15.41
N MET A 309 5.25 15.85 14.22
CA MET A 309 4.50 14.61 13.96
C MET A 309 4.86 13.50 14.96
N LEU A 310 6.16 13.33 15.22
CA LEU A 310 6.68 12.23 16.03
C LEU A 310 6.59 12.48 17.54
N ASP A 311 6.42 13.71 17.96
CA ASP A 311 6.29 14.06 19.37
C ASP A 311 4.98 13.55 19.96
N LYS A 312 5.06 12.57 20.88
CA LYS A 312 3.91 12.02 21.61
C LYS A 312 3.67 12.64 22.98
N SER A 313 4.50 13.60 23.38
CA SER A 313 4.26 14.37 24.60
C SER A 313 3.11 15.37 24.42
N GLU A 314 2.80 15.73 23.18
CA GLU A 314 1.73 16.63 22.80
C GLU A 314 0.89 15.99 21.68
N GLY A 315 -0.24 15.36 22.05
CA GLY A 315 -1.14 14.68 21.14
C GLY A 315 -0.62 13.33 20.60
N ARG A 316 -1.40 12.74 19.72
CA ARG A 316 -1.04 11.46 19.10
C ARG A 316 0.17 11.61 18.18
N ARG A 317 1.04 10.60 18.14
CA ARG A 317 2.11 10.51 17.13
C ARG A 317 1.50 10.15 15.80
N ILE A 318 2.00 10.77 14.73
CA ILE A 318 1.74 10.37 13.34
C ILE A 318 3.09 9.92 12.77
N ILE A 319 3.19 8.67 12.31
CA ILE A 319 4.43 8.10 11.77
C ILE A 319 4.71 8.73 10.41
N VAL A 320 5.97 8.98 10.10
CA VAL A 320 6.35 9.44 8.76
C VAL A 320 6.40 8.23 7.82
N ASP A 321 5.61 8.29 6.78
CA ASP A 321 5.73 7.40 5.63
C ASP A 321 6.82 7.95 4.71
N ILE A 322 7.86 7.17 4.48
CA ILE A 322 9.02 7.60 3.70
C ILE A 322 8.83 7.49 2.19
N LYS A 323 7.71 6.91 1.74
CA LYS A 323 7.38 6.91 0.31
C LYS A 323 7.34 8.34 -0.21
N HIS A 324 7.77 8.53 -1.43
CA HIS A 324 7.96 9.81 -2.11
C HIS A 324 9.09 10.71 -1.57
N MET A 325 9.66 10.46 -0.39
CA MET A 325 10.80 11.23 0.10
C MET A 325 12.04 11.00 -0.76
N SER A 326 12.77 12.06 -1.06
CA SER A 326 14.09 11.96 -1.70
C SER A 326 15.07 11.15 -0.83
N LEU A 327 16.14 10.65 -1.43
CA LEU A 327 17.19 9.94 -0.69
C LEU A 327 17.80 10.79 0.44
N ASP A 328 18.04 12.07 0.20
CA ASP A 328 18.60 12.98 1.20
C ASP A 328 17.61 13.23 2.34
N SER A 329 16.32 13.37 2.02
CA SER A 329 15.27 13.49 3.02
C SER A 329 15.17 12.22 3.89
N ARG A 330 15.21 11.03 3.28
CA ARG A 330 15.23 9.74 4.01
C ARG A 330 16.46 9.62 4.91
N ASN A 331 17.66 9.98 4.42
CA ASN A 331 18.90 9.93 5.20
C ASN A 331 18.83 10.81 6.45
N TRP A 332 18.29 12.02 6.35
CA TRP A 332 18.09 12.89 7.51
C TRP A 332 17.11 12.26 8.50
N TYR A 333 15.98 11.72 8.01
CA TYR A 333 14.97 11.09 8.84
C TYR A 333 15.53 9.88 9.60
N PHE A 334 16.27 9.00 8.94
CA PHE A 334 16.89 7.84 9.60
C PHE A 334 17.91 8.26 10.70
N ASN A 335 18.70 9.30 10.46
CA ASN A 335 19.59 9.83 11.48
C ASN A 335 18.79 10.32 12.70
N TYR A 336 17.72 11.04 12.46
CA TYR A 336 16.85 11.53 13.54
C TYR A 336 16.19 10.36 14.32
N LEU A 337 15.75 9.32 13.64
CA LEU A 337 15.21 8.14 14.31
C LEU A 337 16.26 7.39 15.14
N ARG A 338 17.53 7.35 14.69
CA ARG A 338 18.62 6.78 15.50
C ARG A 338 18.85 7.60 16.78
N GLU A 339 18.74 8.93 16.71
CA GLU A 339 18.81 9.78 17.90
C GLU A 339 17.65 9.52 18.87
N LEU A 340 16.42 9.35 18.37
CA LEU A 340 15.26 9.00 19.20
C LEU A 340 15.45 7.61 19.84
N ARG A 341 15.90 6.64 19.07
CA ARG A 341 16.15 5.27 19.56
C ARG A 341 17.24 5.24 20.66
N ALA A 342 18.28 6.04 20.51
CA ALA A 342 19.32 6.19 21.53
C ALA A 342 18.78 6.78 22.85
N LYS A 343 17.65 7.50 22.81
CA LYS A 343 16.93 8.03 23.96
C LYS A 343 15.83 7.09 24.48
N GLY A 344 15.73 5.88 23.93
CA GLY A 344 14.71 4.88 24.30
C GLY A 344 13.36 5.05 23.61
N ASP A 345 13.24 5.96 22.65
CA ASP A 345 12.00 6.16 21.88
C ASP A 345 12.13 5.50 20.50
N THR A 346 11.44 4.38 20.30
CA THR A 346 11.43 3.64 19.03
C THR A 346 10.22 3.99 18.21
N VAL A 347 10.45 4.27 16.91
CA VAL A 347 9.41 4.54 15.91
C VAL A 347 9.60 3.57 14.75
N GLY A 348 8.56 2.84 14.38
CA GLY A 348 8.56 2.02 13.18
C GLY A 348 8.56 2.89 11.92
N ILE A 349 9.38 2.52 10.93
CA ILE A 349 9.37 3.19 9.62
C ILE A 349 8.35 2.49 8.73
N ILE A 350 7.50 3.24 8.06
CA ILE A 350 6.63 2.74 7.00
C ILE A 350 7.09 3.26 5.65
N SER A 351 7.11 2.38 4.64
CA SER A 351 7.17 2.71 3.22
C SER A 351 5.98 2.02 2.57
N SER A 352 4.86 2.73 2.51
CA SER A 352 3.54 2.14 2.37
C SER A 352 3.28 1.44 1.04
N HIS A 353 3.86 1.94 -0.08
CA HIS A 353 3.70 1.38 -1.43
C HIS A 353 4.99 1.55 -2.22
N SER A 354 5.89 0.58 -2.13
CA SER A 354 7.27 0.73 -2.55
C SER A 354 7.68 -0.24 -3.65
N THR A 355 8.76 0.15 -4.30
CA THR A 355 9.61 -0.67 -5.16
C THR A 355 11.01 -0.68 -4.57
N VAL A 356 11.84 -1.62 -4.98
CA VAL A 356 13.24 -1.67 -4.55
C VAL A 356 14.18 -1.57 -5.73
N ALA A 357 15.35 -1.00 -5.50
CA ALA A 357 16.36 -0.83 -6.54
C ALA A 357 17.32 -2.02 -6.64
N GLY A 358 17.41 -2.86 -5.62
CA GLY A 358 18.33 -4.00 -5.53
C GLY A 358 19.80 -3.58 -5.59
N ILE A 359 20.10 -2.38 -5.11
CA ILE A 359 21.45 -1.81 -5.09
C ILE A 359 21.65 -0.89 -3.88
N SER A 360 22.91 -0.83 -3.44
CA SER A 360 23.32 0.16 -2.44
C SER A 360 23.17 1.58 -2.96
N LYS A 361 22.78 2.52 -2.11
CA LYS A 361 22.73 3.97 -2.41
C LYS A 361 24.08 4.57 -2.86
N LYS A 362 25.18 3.89 -2.55
CA LYS A 362 26.53 4.26 -3.00
C LYS A 362 26.81 3.83 -4.44
N SER A 363 25.97 3.00 -5.03
CA SER A 363 26.15 2.54 -6.40
C SER A 363 26.07 3.72 -7.39
N LYS A 364 27.00 3.75 -8.37
CA LYS A 364 26.96 4.72 -9.46
C LYS A 364 25.67 4.62 -10.29
N ALA A 365 25.13 3.41 -10.46
CA ALA A 365 23.87 3.18 -11.17
C ALA A 365 22.70 3.87 -10.47
N TYR A 366 22.61 3.76 -9.13
CA TYR A 366 21.60 4.46 -8.34
C TYR A 366 21.76 5.98 -8.38
N GLN A 367 23.02 6.45 -8.31
CA GLN A 367 23.33 7.88 -8.39
C GLN A 367 23.01 8.50 -9.76
N ALA A 368 23.13 7.71 -10.83
CA ALA A 368 22.77 8.14 -12.19
C ALA A 368 21.27 8.39 -12.38
N LYS A 369 20.43 7.90 -11.49
CA LYS A 369 18.99 8.21 -11.40
C LYS A 369 18.18 7.86 -12.66
N ASP A 370 18.62 6.89 -13.45
CA ASP A 370 17.89 6.40 -14.61
C ASP A 370 17.84 4.87 -14.64
N ASN A 371 16.86 4.33 -15.40
CA ASN A 371 16.65 2.90 -15.54
C ASN A 371 17.44 2.28 -16.72
N LYS A 372 18.41 3.00 -17.27
CA LYS A 372 19.15 2.56 -18.46
C LYS A 372 20.40 1.74 -18.13
N SER A 373 20.52 1.26 -16.89
CA SER A 373 21.61 0.38 -16.51
C SER A 373 21.59 -0.90 -17.33
N LYS A 374 22.76 -1.35 -17.78
CA LYS A 374 22.94 -2.63 -18.50
C LYS A 374 23.34 -3.78 -17.57
N ASN A 375 23.44 -3.55 -16.26
CA ASN A 375 23.72 -4.60 -15.28
C ASN A 375 22.46 -5.40 -14.96
N LYS A 376 22.64 -6.52 -14.26
CA LYS A 376 21.54 -7.41 -13.87
C LYS A 376 20.39 -6.71 -13.15
N ASN A 377 20.70 -5.67 -12.38
CA ASN A 377 19.70 -4.89 -11.65
C ASN A 377 18.78 -4.03 -12.56
N ALA A 378 19.01 -4.00 -13.87
CA ALA A 378 18.09 -3.32 -14.80
C ALA A 378 16.70 -3.99 -14.92
N TYR A 379 16.49 -5.14 -14.30
CA TYR A 379 15.14 -5.69 -14.09
C TYR A 379 14.33 -4.92 -13.05
N LEU A 380 14.97 -4.26 -12.09
CA LEU A 380 14.33 -3.45 -11.06
C LEU A 380 14.38 -1.95 -11.39
N ASN A 381 13.51 -1.18 -10.74
CA ASN A 381 13.43 0.26 -10.97
C ASN A 381 14.53 1.00 -10.20
N LEU A 382 15.48 1.60 -10.92
CA LEU A 382 16.62 2.33 -10.36
C LEU A 382 16.33 3.82 -10.05
N TRP A 383 15.09 4.27 -10.15
CA TRP A 383 14.75 5.65 -9.80
C TRP A 383 14.84 5.87 -8.28
N SER A 384 15.10 7.11 -7.89
CA SER A 384 15.28 7.46 -6.46
C SER A 384 14.02 7.25 -5.60
N ILE A 385 12.85 6.99 -6.20
CA ILE A 385 11.65 6.60 -5.49
C ILE A 385 11.73 5.17 -4.93
N SER A 386 12.56 4.32 -5.53
CA SER A 386 12.77 2.96 -5.06
C SER A 386 13.66 2.95 -3.82
N LEU A 387 13.44 1.97 -2.94
CA LEU A 387 14.29 1.77 -1.77
C LEU A 387 15.62 1.16 -2.20
N CYS A 388 16.72 1.65 -1.62
CA CYS A 388 18.03 1.01 -1.71
C CYS A 388 18.23 0.04 -0.53
N ASP A 389 19.30 -0.76 -0.57
CA ASP A 389 19.57 -1.78 0.45
C ASP A 389 19.62 -1.18 1.86
N GLU A 390 20.25 -0.01 2.02
CA GLU A 390 20.34 0.66 3.31
C GLU A 390 19.00 1.21 3.82
N ASP A 391 18.07 1.59 2.92
CA ASP A 391 16.72 1.98 3.31
C ASP A 391 15.98 0.76 3.90
N VAL A 392 16.07 -0.40 3.24
CA VAL A 392 15.47 -1.66 3.70
C VAL A 392 16.05 -2.07 5.07
N GLN A 393 17.36 -1.96 5.24
CA GLN A 393 18.04 -2.27 6.51
C GLN A 393 17.56 -1.35 7.66
N GLU A 394 17.34 -0.05 7.40
CA GLU A 394 16.83 0.88 8.42
C GLU A 394 15.37 0.58 8.78
N ILE A 395 14.54 0.24 7.77
CA ILE A 395 13.15 -0.18 8.01
C ILE A 395 13.16 -1.44 8.88
N HIS A 396 13.97 -2.44 8.56
CA HIS A 396 14.10 -3.65 9.36
C HIS A 396 14.56 -3.35 10.81
N ALA A 397 15.61 -2.52 10.96
CA ALA A 397 16.13 -2.15 12.28
C ALA A 397 15.12 -1.40 13.16
N SER A 398 14.14 -0.72 12.54
CA SER A 398 13.05 -0.02 13.23
C SER A 398 11.85 -0.91 13.54
N LYS A 399 11.84 -2.19 13.14
CA LYS A 399 10.67 -3.06 13.09
C LYS A 399 9.54 -2.43 12.27
N GLY A 400 9.92 -1.80 11.16
CA GLY A 400 9.04 -1.09 10.24
C GLY A 400 8.28 -2.02 9.31
N ILE A 401 7.80 -1.45 8.18
CA ILE A 401 7.06 -2.19 7.16
C ILE A 401 7.30 -1.61 5.77
N ILE A 402 7.36 -2.49 4.77
CA ILE A 402 7.47 -2.17 3.36
C ILE A 402 6.27 -2.76 2.64
N GLY A 403 5.39 -1.92 2.07
CA GLY A 403 4.35 -2.35 1.14
C GLY A 403 4.91 -2.48 -0.26
N ILE A 404 4.75 -3.62 -0.88
CA ILE A 404 5.07 -3.81 -2.30
C ILE A 404 3.88 -3.30 -3.12
N MET A 405 4.14 -2.29 -3.97
CA MET A 405 3.09 -1.71 -4.81
C MET A 405 2.72 -2.62 -5.98
N LEU A 406 1.55 -2.38 -6.58
CA LEU A 406 1.07 -3.20 -7.71
C LEU A 406 1.04 -2.42 -9.04
N ASP A 407 1.95 -1.47 -9.22
CA ASP A 407 2.18 -0.78 -10.50
C ASP A 407 3.21 -1.54 -11.34
N LYS A 408 2.79 -2.13 -12.44
CA LYS A 408 3.64 -2.98 -13.28
C LYS A 408 4.85 -2.26 -13.86
N TYR A 409 4.80 -0.93 -14.05
CA TYR A 409 5.92 -0.16 -14.61
C TYR A 409 6.82 0.47 -13.55
N LYS A 410 6.31 0.66 -12.33
CA LYS A 410 7.12 1.17 -11.23
C LYS A 410 7.93 0.07 -10.55
N LEU A 411 7.41 -1.17 -10.51
CA LEU A 411 8.13 -2.30 -9.93
C LEU A 411 9.34 -2.77 -10.74
N ILE A 412 9.42 -2.38 -12.01
CA ILE A 412 10.40 -2.92 -12.95
C ILE A 412 11.24 -1.85 -13.64
N GLY A 413 12.45 -2.25 -14.07
CA GLY A 413 13.32 -1.48 -14.95
C GLY A 413 13.11 -1.84 -16.43
N GLU A 414 14.01 -1.39 -17.29
CA GLU A 414 13.91 -1.56 -18.75
C GLU A 414 13.91 -3.04 -19.20
N LEU A 415 14.72 -3.90 -18.55
CA LEU A 415 14.75 -5.33 -18.89
C LEU A 415 13.45 -6.03 -18.48
N GLY A 416 12.88 -5.67 -17.33
CA GLY A 416 11.58 -6.19 -16.89
C GLY A 416 10.44 -5.77 -17.81
N LYS A 417 10.41 -4.51 -18.28
CA LYS A 417 9.44 -4.03 -19.26
C LYS A 417 9.52 -4.82 -20.56
N LYS A 418 10.74 -5.02 -21.08
CA LYS A 418 10.96 -5.82 -22.27
C LYS A 418 10.45 -7.25 -22.10
N ALA A 419 10.70 -7.88 -20.94
CA ALA A 419 10.20 -9.21 -20.64
C ALA A 419 8.65 -9.27 -20.66
N ILE A 420 7.97 -8.21 -20.17
CA ILE A 420 6.51 -8.12 -20.29
C ILE A 420 6.08 -8.01 -21.76
N GLU A 421 6.70 -7.16 -22.54
CA GLU A 421 6.37 -6.95 -23.95
C GLU A 421 6.54 -8.21 -24.80
N GLU A 422 7.48 -9.10 -24.45
CA GLU A 422 7.75 -10.37 -25.11
C GLU A 422 6.72 -11.47 -24.79
N THR A 423 5.79 -11.24 -23.84
CA THR A 423 4.74 -12.20 -23.47
C THR A 423 3.36 -11.76 -23.95
N VAL A 424 2.48 -12.72 -24.21
CA VAL A 424 1.10 -12.44 -24.63
C VAL A 424 0.23 -12.09 -23.42
N GLU A 425 -0.52 -10.99 -23.51
CA GLU A 425 -1.47 -10.57 -22.48
C GLU A 425 -2.49 -11.68 -22.17
N GLY A 426 -2.78 -11.89 -20.87
CA GLY A 426 -3.68 -12.95 -20.40
C GLY A 426 -3.12 -14.37 -20.43
N SER A 427 -1.90 -14.56 -20.92
CA SER A 427 -1.28 -15.89 -20.97
C SER A 427 -0.81 -16.35 -19.58
N ALA A 428 -0.75 -17.67 -19.36
CA ALA A 428 -0.15 -18.26 -18.17
C ALA A 428 1.32 -17.85 -17.99
N GLN A 429 2.05 -17.64 -19.09
CA GLN A 429 3.42 -17.13 -19.05
C GLN A 429 3.48 -15.71 -18.50
N ARG A 430 2.55 -14.82 -18.89
CA ARG A 430 2.43 -13.46 -18.37
C ARG A 430 2.10 -13.47 -16.87
N ARG A 431 1.18 -14.33 -16.40
CA ARG A 431 0.86 -14.51 -14.97
C ARG A 431 2.09 -14.90 -14.16
N LYS A 432 2.83 -15.91 -14.61
CA LYS A 432 4.09 -16.33 -13.96
C LYS A 432 5.12 -15.19 -13.92
N LEU A 433 5.22 -14.42 -15.00
CA LEU A 433 6.14 -13.28 -15.07
C LEU A 433 5.76 -12.21 -14.02
N TYR A 434 4.48 -11.93 -13.81
CA TYR A 434 4.03 -10.98 -12.81
C TYR A 434 4.33 -11.45 -11.39
N ALA A 435 4.12 -12.73 -11.07
CA ALA A 435 4.55 -13.30 -9.81
C ALA A 435 6.07 -13.16 -9.59
N LYS A 436 6.89 -13.44 -10.63
CA LYS A 436 8.35 -13.23 -10.59
C LYS A 436 8.74 -11.78 -10.32
N ILE A 437 8.03 -10.81 -10.90
CA ILE A 437 8.31 -9.38 -10.70
C ILE A 437 8.02 -8.97 -9.24
N ILE A 438 6.90 -9.42 -8.70
CA ILE A 438 6.54 -9.14 -7.29
C ILE A 438 7.60 -9.79 -6.37
N TRP A 439 7.91 -11.06 -6.59
CA TRP A 439 8.91 -11.79 -5.80
C TRP A 439 10.32 -11.20 -5.95
N ALA A 440 10.71 -10.70 -7.13
CA ALA A 440 12.00 -10.02 -7.30
C ALA A 440 12.16 -8.86 -6.30
N ASN A 441 11.14 -8.01 -6.18
CA ASN A 441 11.17 -6.89 -5.23
C ASN A 441 11.20 -7.37 -3.77
N ILE A 442 10.47 -8.44 -3.45
CA ILE A 442 10.44 -9.01 -2.09
C ILE A 442 11.79 -9.64 -1.75
N PHE A 443 12.33 -10.52 -2.61
CA PHE A 443 13.59 -11.20 -2.34
C PHE A 443 14.78 -10.24 -2.25
N GLU A 444 14.77 -9.13 -2.98
CA GLU A 444 15.78 -8.07 -2.80
C GLU A 444 15.71 -7.45 -1.40
N CYS A 445 14.52 -7.25 -0.86
CA CYS A 445 14.39 -6.81 0.54
C CYS A 445 14.95 -7.85 1.52
N ILE A 446 14.65 -9.13 1.28
CA ILE A 446 15.11 -10.23 2.14
C ILE A 446 16.63 -10.36 2.08
N ASP A 447 17.23 -10.30 0.89
CA ASP A 447 18.67 -10.41 0.68
C ASP A 447 19.42 -9.20 1.26
N ALA A 448 18.89 -7.97 1.10
CA ALA A 448 19.47 -6.76 1.68
C ALA A 448 19.61 -6.83 3.21
N VAL A 449 18.72 -7.53 3.90
CA VAL A 449 18.79 -7.77 5.35
C VAL A 449 19.58 -9.03 5.68
N GLY A 450 19.45 -10.09 4.91
CA GLY A 450 20.17 -11.37 5.07
C GLY A 450 19.79 -12.16 6.31
N LYS A 451 18.56 -12.03 6.83
CA LYS A 451 18.08 -12.70 8.06
C LYS A 451 16.63 -13.12 7.91
N ALA A 452 16.21 -14.22 8.55
CA ALA A 452 14.83 -14.69 8.56
C ALA A 452 13.82 -13.62 9.01
N SER A 453 14.20 -12.75 9.95
CA SER A 453 13.34 -11.65 10.42
C SER A 453 13.05 -10.55 9.37
N ALA A 454 13.70 -10.61 8.20
CA ALA A 454 13.32 -9.75 7.07
C ALA A 454 11.91 -10.06 6.55
N TRP A 455 11.46 -11.31 6.71
CA TRP A 455 10.09 -11.70 6.37
C TRP A 455 9.01 -11.04 7.25
N ASP A 456 9.37 -10.41 8.36
CA ASP A 456 8.43 -9.73 9.26
C ASP A 456 8.13 -8.27 8.87
N ILE A 457 8.79 -7.76 7.81
CA ILE A 457 8.65 -6.35 7.40
C ILE A 457 8.02 -6.16 6.01
N ILE A 458 7.61 -7.21 5.33
CA ILE A 458 7.08 -7.15 3.97
C ILE A 458 5.56 -7.29 3.98
N ALA A 459 4.86 -6.42 3.26
CA ALA A 459 3.42 -6.48 3.05
C ALA A 459 3.06 -6.10 1.60
N ILE A 460 1.79 -6.20 1.25
CA ILE A 460 1.25 -5.59 0.04
C ILE A 460 0.75 -4.18 0.37
N GLY A 461 1.13 -3.21 -0.43
CA GLY A 461 0.59 -1.85 -0.42
C GLY A 461 0.26 -1.50 -1.86
N SER A 462 -0.93 -1.88 -2.31
CA SER A 462 -1.28 -1.96 -3.73
C SER A 462 -1.16 -0.64 -4.49
N ASP A 463 -1.44 0.45 -3.82
CA ASP A 463 -1.63 1.78 -4.41
C ASP A 463 -2.83 1.82 -5.38
N PHE A 464 -3.82 0.93 -5.15
CA PHE A 464 -5.05 0.90 -5.95
C PHE A 464 -5.81 2.23 -5.85
N ASP A 465 -6.29 2.69 -6.99
CA ASP A 465 -6.89 4.01 -7.22
C ASP A 465 -5.92 5.20 -7.06
N GLY A 466 -4.61 4.97 -6.79
CA GLY A 466 -3.54 5.98 -6.74
C GLY A 466 -2.98 6.37 -8.11
N MET A 467 -3.75 6.22 -9.18
CA MET A 467 -3.35 6.52 -10.58
C MET A 467 -2.19 5.65 -11.08
N ILE A 468 -2.15 4.41 -10.65
CA ILE A 468 -1.18 3.40 -11.09
C ILE A 468 -1.62 2.69 -12.38
N VAL A 469 -0.66 1.99 -12.99
CA VAL A 469 -0.94 1.02 -14.05
C VAL A 469 -0.81 -0.38 -13.46
N PRO A 470 -1.93 -1.03 -13.10
CA PRO A 470 -1.89 -2.32 -12.41
C PRO A 470 -1.43 -3.44 -13.35
N PHE A 471 -1.14 -4.59 -12.76
CA PHE A 471 -1.02 -5.83 -13.53
C PHE A 471 -2.39 -6.22 -14.10
N GLU A 472 -2.46 -6.56 -15.38
CA GLU A 472 -3.74 -6.88 -16.06
C GLU A 472 -4.44 -8.11 -15.48
N THR A 473 -3.68 -9.00 -14.83
CA THR A 473 -4.22 -10.19 -14.13
C THR A 473 -4.75 -9.89 -12.74
N TYR A 474 -4.32 -8.78 -12.12
CA TYR A 474 -4.71 -8.35 -10.77
C TYR A 474 -5.05 -6.86 -10.76
N PRO A 475 -6.01 -6.40 -11.59
CA PRO A 475 -6.25 -4.96 -11.78
C PRO A 475 -6.95 -4.29 -10.59
N ARG A 476 -7.48 -5.06 -9.65
CA ARG A 476 -8.32 -4.60 -8.53
C ARG A 476 -8.20 -5.50 -7.32
N SER A 477 -8.71 -5.05 -6.20
CA SER A 477 -8.77 -5.82 -4.95
C SER A 477 -9.54 -7.13 -5.04
N ASN A 478 -10.49 -7.26 -5.99
CA ASN A 478 -11.22 -8.51 -6.23
C ASN A 478 -10.30 -9.69 -6.56
N GLU A 479 -9.19 -9.42 -7.24
CA GLU A 479 -8.25 -10.43 -7.73
C GLU A 479 -7.09 -10.71 -6.74
N MET A 480 -7.17 -10.20 -5.50
CA MET A 480 -6.18 -10.50 -4.44
C MET A 480 -6.02 -12.01 -4.17
N PRO A 481 -7.10 -12.83 -4.13
CA PRO A 481 -6.95 -14.27 -3.98
C PRO A 481 -6.21 -14.93 -5.14
N ASP A 482 -6.47 -14.51 -6.38
CA ASP A 482 -5.77 -15.02 -7.56
C ASP A 482 -4.27 -14.68 -7.52
N MET A 483 -3.94 -13.46 -7.12
CA MET A 483 -2.55 -13.06 -6.90
C MET A 483 -1.89 -13.89 -5.79
N ALA A 484 -2.58 -14.09 -4.66
CA ALA A 484 -2.08 -14.90 -3.57
C ALA A 484 -1.79 -16.34 -4.01
N GLN A 485 -2.65 -16.94 -4.85
CA GLN A 485 -2.44 -18.27 -5.40
C GLN A 485 -1.21 -18.31 -6.32
N ASP A 486 -1.08 -17.38 -7.27
CA ASP A 486 0.08 -17.33 -8.16
C ASP A 486 1.40 -17.11 -7.41
N LEU A 487 1.37 -16.31 -6.33
CA LEU A 487 2.51 -16.10 -5.44
C LEU A 487 2.86 -17.39 -4.67
N LEU A 488 1.86 -18.12 -4.15
CA LEU A 488 2.05 -19.39 -3.47
C LEU A 488 2.64 -20.46 -4.41
N ASP A 489 2.04 -20.61 -5.59
CA ASP A 489 2.47 -21.59 -6.59
C ASP A 489 3.94 -21.40 -6.96
N PHE A 490 4.38 -20.14 -7.06
CA PHE A 490 5.78 -19.81 -7.30
C PHE A 490 6.69 -20.27 -6.14
N LEU A 491 6.32 -20.01 -4.89
CA LEU A 491 7.14 -20.43 -3.74
C LEU A 491 7.19 -21.96 -3.57
N GLN A 492 6.10 -22.65 -3.89
CA GLN A 492 6.06 -24.11 -3.84
C GLN A 492 6.89 -24.75 -4.97
N ASN A 493 7.00 -24.07 -6.11
CA ASN A 493 7.75 -24.54 -7.29
C ASN A 493 8.65 -23.41 -7.82
N PRO A 494 9.69 -23.02 -7.06
CA PRO A 494 10.51 -21.87 -7.43
C PRO A 494 11.32 -22.13 -8.71
N GLU A 495 11.36 -21.09 -9.54
CA GLU A 495 12.17 -20.99 -10.75
C GLU A 495 13.09 -19.76 -10.61
N ASP A 496 14.16 -19.69 -11.40
CA ASP A 496 15.02 -18.50 -11.43
C ASP A 496 14.20 -17.23 -11.69
N ILE A 497 14.46 -16.20 -10.91
CA ILE A 497 13.92 -14.86 -11.11
C ILE A 497 14.94 -14.06 -11.91
N PHE A 498 14.79 -14.05 -13.23
CA PHE A 498 15.71 -13.38 -14.16
C PHE A 498 17.17 -13.80 -13.90
N ASP A 499 18.11 -12.86 -14.03
CA ASP A 499 19.51 -13.01 -13.60
C ASP A 499 19.73 -12.51 -12.16
N LEU A 500 18.66 -12.28 -11.38
CA LEU A 500 18.72 -11.73 -10.02
C LEU A 500 18.90 -12.83 -8.97
N PHE A 501 18.03 -13.84 -9.02
CA PHE A 501 18.01 -14.93 -8.03
C PHE A 501 17.90 -16.27 -8.73
N SER A 502 18.81 -17.18 -8.45
CA SER A 502 18.66 -18.58 -8.81
C SER A 502 17.62 -19.26 -7.92
N LYS A 503 17.10 -20.41 -8.35
CA LYS A 503 16.22 -21.25 -7.52
C LYS A 503 16.84 -21.55 -6.15
N GLU A 504 18.14 -21.81 -6.10
CA GLU A 504 18.90 -22.09 -4.87
C GLU A 504 18.96 -20.85 -3.96
N ASP A 505 19.12 -19.64 -4.52
CA ASP A 505 19.08 -18.40 -3.76
C ASP A 505 17.70 -18.20 -3.13
N ILE A 506 16.62 -18.43 -3.87
CA ILE A 506 15.25 -18.34 -3.39
C ILE A 506 15.05 -19.29 -2.20
N GLN A 507 15.43 -20.58 -2.35
CA GLN A 507 15.31 -21.56 -1.27
C GLN A 507 16.12 -21.16 -0.03
N ARG A 508 17.33 -20.65 -0.22
CA ARG A 508 18.18 -20.15 0.88
C ARG A 508 17.54 -18.96 1.60
N LEU A 509 16.91 -18.04 0.86
CA LEU A 509 16.30 -16.82 1.39
C LEU A 509 14.94 -17.06 2.05
N MET A 510 14.33 -18.22 1.87
CA MET A 510 13.14 -18.62 2.63
C MET A 510 13.46 -18.94 4.11
N PHE A 511 14.73 -19.18 4.47
CA PHE A 511 15.18 -19.43 5.86
C PHE A 511 14.36 -20.51 6.59
N ASP A 512 14.09 -21.62 5.92
CA ASP A 512 13.29 -22.76 6.43
C ASP A 512 11.80 -22.43 6.75
N LEU A 513 11.31 -21.26 6.36
CA LEU A 513 9.87 -20.96 6.41
C LEU A 513 9.12 -21.70 5.31
N SER A 514 7.91 -22.15 5.60
CA SER A 514 7.05 -22.73 4.57
C SER A 514 6.56 -21.66 3.58
N PRO A 515 6.26 -22.02 2.32
CA PRO A 515 5.62 -21.13 1.37
C PRO A 515 4.36 -20.47 1.92
N GLU A 516 3.55 -21.23 2.66
CA GLU A 516 2.29 -20.81 3.27
C GLU A 516 2.52 -19.77 4.37
N ASP A 517 3.53 -19.97 5.24
CA ASP A 517 3.86 -19.00 6.28
C ASP A 517 4.39 -17.69 5.69
N ILE A 518 5.23 -17.77 4.65
CA ILE A 518 5.70 -16.60 3.93
C ILE A 518 4.52 -15.84 3.33
N LEU A 519 3.62 -16.54 2.65
CA LEU A 519 2.45 -15.91 2.03
C LEU A 519 1.56 -15.22 3.07
N LYS A 520 1.24 -15.89 4.19
CA LYS A 520 0.46 -15.29 5.29
C LYS A 520 1.09 -14.03 5.84
N LYS A 521 2.41 -14.05 6.07
CA LYS A 521 3.15 -12.88 6.53
C LYS A 521 2.98 -11.70 5.57
N VAL A 522 3.26 -11.93 4.28
CA VAL A 522 3.25 -10.89 3.25
C VAL A 522 1.84 -10.36 2.97
N MET A 523 0.86 -11.26 2.89
CA MET A 523 -0.49 -10.89 2.48
C MET A 523 -1.38 -10.41 3.65
N HIS A 524 -1.00 -10.68 4.91
CA HIS A 524 -1.86 -10.36 6.04
C HIS A 524 -1.11 -9.95 7.32
N GLU A 525 -0.33 -10.86 7.91
CA GLU A 525 0.09 -10.77 9.30
C GLU A 525 0.97 -9.54 9.56
N ASN A 526 1.89 -9.22 8.65
CA ASN A 526 2.84 -8.13 8.86
C ASN A 526 2.14 -6.77 8.87
N GLY A 527 1.23 -6.53 7.92
CA GLY A 527 0.41 -5.31 7.89
C GLY A 527 -0.46 -5.17 9.12
N LEU A 528 -1.16 -6.24 9.49
CA LEU A 528 -1.99 -6.28 10.69
C LEU A 528 -1.18 -6.00 11.97
N ASN A 529 -0.08 -6.71 12.16
CA ASN A 529 0.77 -6.60 13.34
C ASN A 529 1.44 -5.23 13.44
N PHE A 530 1.83 -4.64 12.30
CA PHE A 530 2.35 -3.27 12.25
C PHE A 530 1.30 -2.27 12.73
N ALA A 531 0.05 -2.37 12.26
CA ALA A 531 -1.03 -1.50 12.70
C ALA A 531 -1.30 -1.63 14.21
N ILE A 532 -1.52 -2.85 14.70
CA ILE A 532 -1.81 -3.08 16.12
C ILE A 532 -0.72 -2.45 17.00
N ARG A 533 0.54 -2.75 16.71
CA ARG A 533 1.68 -2.25 17.49
C ARG A 533 1.79 -0.72 17.47
N ASN A 534 1.60 -0.10 16.32
CA ASN A 534 1.86 1.32 16.16
C ASN A 534 0.67 2.19 16.53
N LEU A 535 -0.57 1.76 16.30
CA LEU A 535 -1.77 2.47 16.78
C LEU A 535 -1.76 2.65 18.30
N ASP A 536 -1.32 1.62 19.04
CA ASP A 536 -1.20 1.71 20.49
C ASP A 536 0.03 2.55 20.92
N ALA A 537 1.18 2.37 20.24
CA ALA A 537 2.41 3.13 20.54
C ALA A 537 2.31 4.62 20.17
N CYS A 538 1.41 4.98 19.28
CA CYS A 538 1.17 6.37 18.86
C CYS A 538 0.24 7.16 19.81
N GLN A 539 -0.37 6.50 20.79
CA GLN A 539 -1.20 7.20 21.79
C GLN A 539 -0.37 8.20 22.61
N PRO A 540 -0.98 9.31 23.07
CA PRO A 540 -0.28 10.31 23.89
C PRO A 540 0.27 9.68 25.17
N THR A 541 1.46 10.10 25.60
CA THR A 541 2.04 9.68 26.89
C THR A 541 1.36 10.32 28.09
N LYS A 542 0.64 11.42 27.88
CA LYS A 542 -0.23 12.05 28.88
C LYS A 542 -1.65 12.05 28.35
N VAL A 543 -2.56 11.42 29.08
CA VAL A 543 -3.98 11.69 28.88
C VAL A 543 -4.16 13.15 29.28
N VAL A 544 -4.41 14.02 28.30
CA VAL A 544 -4.89 15.37 28.60
C VAL A 544 -6.28 15.15 29.17
N ALA A 545 -6.38 15.13 30.52
CA ALA A 545 -7.66 15.11 31.17
C ALA A 545 -8.40 16.37 30.70
N GLY A 546 -9.46 16.17 29.94
CA GLY A 546 -10.33 17.26 29.53
C GLY A 546 -10.98 17.82 30.81
N GLU A 547 -10.67 19.06 31.14
CA GLU A 547 -11.48 19.91 31.99
C GLU A 547 -12.61 20.52 31.17
#